data_2a57de03f30eee5e329dd4338907c1e2
#
_entry.id   2a57de03f30eee5e329dd4338907c1e2
#
_cell.length_a   1.000
_cell.length_b   1.000
_cell.length_c   1.000
_cell.angle_alpha   90.00
_cell.angle_beta   90.00
_cell.angle_gamma   90.00
#
_symmetry.space_group_name_H-M   'P 1'
#
loop_
_entity.id
_entity.type
_entity.pdbx_description
1 polymer ?
#
loop_
_entity_poly.entity_id
_entity_poly.type
_entity_poly.pdbx_seq_one_letter_code
_entity_poly.pdbx_strand_id
1 'polypeptide(L)'
;METASFIVGKVNAKRSVSLLLFEGDKIKAAGNATIPPSHEVPIAGQVVECRYLYAFRESGAIFQPVYLGPRDDITGEECTTAQLKYKAEPEAAVA
;
A
#
# COMPACT_ATOMS: atom_id res chain seq x y z
N MET A 1 11.00 1.34 -9.38
CA MET A 1 9.77 1.51 -8.59
C MET A 1 9.06 0.19 -8.44
N GLU A 2 8.47 -0.02 -7.30
CA GLU A 2 7.77 -1.27 -7.00
C GLU A 2 6.27 -1.06 -7.11
N THR A 3 5.54 -2.15 -7.30
CA THR A 3 4.08 -2.14 -7.24
C THR A 3 3.62 -3.22 -6.26
N ALA A 4 2.48 -2.99 -5.66
CA ALA A 4 1.85 -3.97 -4.78
C ALA A 4 0.34 -3.76 -4.75
N SER A 5 -0.37 -4.79 -4.31
CA SER A 5 -1.82 -4.74 -4.15
C SER A 5 -2.16 -4.55 -2.68
N PHE A 6 -3.09 -3.66 -2.41
CA PHE A 6 -3.49 -3.26 -1.07
C PHE A 6 -5.00 -3.35 -0.92
N ILE A 7 -5.46 -3.45 0.32
CA ILE A 7 -6.88 -3.36 0.65
C ILE A 7 -7.15 -1.94 1.11
N VAL A 8 -8.21 -1.33 0.59
CA VAL A 8 -8.66 -0.03 1.06
C VAL A 8 -9.29 -0.20 2.43
N GLY A 9 -8.73 0.48 3.44
CA GLY A 9 -9.27 0.42 4.79
C GLY A 9 -10.29 1.51 5.04
N LYS A 10 -9.87 2.76 4.95
CA LYS A 10 -10.72 3.90 5.25
C LYS A 10 -10.63 4.92 4.12
N VAL A 11 -11.78 5.47 3.76
CA VAL A 11 -11.83 6.57 2.80
C VAL A 11 -11.80 7.86 3.61
N ASN A 12 -10.74 8.64 3.43
CA ASN A 12 -10.53 9.89 4.13
C ASN A 12 -10.99 11.08 3.28
N ALA A 13 -11.00 12.27 3.88
CA ALA A 13 -11.29 13.48 3.13
C ALA A 13 -10.25 13.73 2.04
N LYS A 14 -10.59 14.57 1.06
CA LYS A 14 -9.69 15.00 -0.01
C LYS A 14 -9.17 13.85 -0.87
N ARG A 15 -10.04 12.87 -1.13
CA ARG A 15 -9.73 11.74 -2.02
C ARG A 15 -8.53 10.91 -1.57
N SER A 16 -8.36 10.79 -0.27
CA SER A 16 -7.29 9.96 0.30
C SER A 16 -7.89 8.67 0.86
N VAL A 17 -7.18 7.56 0.71
CA VAL A 17 -7.60 6.27 1.28
C VAL A 17 -6.46 5.66 2.04
N SER A 18 -6.79 4.97 3.14
CA SER A 18 -5.78 4.21 3.86
C SER A 18 -5.57 2.86 3.18
N LEU A 19 -4.33 2.39 3.22
CA LEU A 19 -3.92 1.12 2.59
C LEU A 19 -3.61 0.11 3.68
N LEU A 20 -4.11 -1.11 3.50
CA LEU A 20 -3.93 -2.19 4.45
C LEU A 20 -3.31 -3.40 3.77
N LEU A 21 -2.55 -4.16 4.54
CA LEU A 21 -1.98 -5.43 4.12
C LEU A 21 -2.14 -6.45 5.24
N PHE A 22 -2.16 -7.73 4.88
CA PHE A 22 -2.09 -8.79 5.87
C PHE A 22 -0.64 -9.15 6.18
N GLU A 23 -0.37 -9.35 7.46
CA GLU A 23 0.87 -9.94 7.93
C GLU A 23 0.47 -11.18 8.74
N GLY A 24 0.54 -12.35 8.11
CA GLY A 24 -0.07 -13.53 8.68
C GLY A 24 -1.57 -13.35 8.77
N ASP A 25 -2.14 -13.49 9.95
CA ASP A 25 -3.56 -13.30 10.22
C ASP A 25 -3.90 -11.90 10.73
N LYS A 26 -2.91 -11.01 10.78
CA LYS A 26 -3.10 -9.65 11.28
C LYS A 26 -3.15 -8.65 10.15
N ILE A 27 -3.83 -7.54 10.37
CA ILE A 27 -3.93 -6.43 9.42
C ILE A 27 -2.96 -5.34 9.85
N LYS A 28 -2.16 -4.87 8.91
CA LYS A 28 -1.21 -3.78 9.12
C LYS A 28 -1.50 -2.62 8.20
N ALA A 29 -1.37 -1.42 8.73
CA ALA A 29 -1.49 -0.21 7.93
C ALA A 29 -0.23 -0.04 7.08
N ALA A 30 -0.41 0.31 5.81
CA ALA A 30 0.68 0.50 4.86
C ALA A 30 0.77 1.95 4.35
N GLY A 31 0.09 2.87 5.02
CA GLY A 31 0.09 4.27 4.65
C GLY A 31 -1.20 4.68 3.97
N ASN A 32 -1.16 5.81 3.29
CA ASN A 32 -2.30 6.38 2.59
C ASN A 32 -1.92 6.72 1.17
N ALA A 33 -2.90 6.69 0.28
CA ALA A 33 -2.70 7.12 -1.11
C ALA A 33 -3.76 8.12 -1.48
N THR A 34 -3.37 9.11 -2.27
CA THR A 34 -4.30 10.08 -2.83
C THR A 34 -4.80 9.56 -4.17
N ILE A 35 -6.11 9.62 -4.37
CA ILE A 35 -6.73 9.14 -5.60
C ILE A 35 -6.74 10.28 -6.61
N PRO A 36 -6.13 10.11 -7.79
CA PRO A 36 -6.13 11.16 -8.81
C PRO A 36 -7.54 11.50 -9.28
N PRO A 37 -7.77 12.74 -9.74
CA PRO A 37 -9.11 13.14 -10.20
C PRO A 37 -9.65 12.31 -11.36
N SER A 38 -8.79 11.65 -12.12
CA SER A 38 -9.19 10.79 -13.23
C SER A 38 -9.73 9.43 -12.80
N HIS A 39 -9.58 9.08 -11.52
CA HIS A 39 -10.07 7.81 -10.98
C HIS A 39 -11.20 8.04 -10.01
N GLU A 40 -12.11 7.06 -9.93
CA GLU A 40 -13.10 7.06 -8.86
C GLU A 40 -12.43 6.70 -7.55
N VAL A 41 -12.91 7.28 -6.46
CA VAL A 41 -12.42 6.92 -5.13
C VAL A 41 -12.93 5.52 -4.80
N PRO A 42 -12.02 4.57 -4.50
CA PRO A 42 -12.44 3.21 -4.17
C PRO A 42 -13.16 3.16 -2.83
N ILE A 43 -13.89 2.07 -2.60
CA ILE A 43 -14.61 1.86 -1.35
C ILE A 43 -13.79 0.98 -0.41
N ALA A 44 -14.11 1.06 0.88
CA ALA A 44 -13.47 0.21 1.88
C ALA A 44 -13.62 -1.28 1.53
N GLY A 45 -12.55 -2.03 1.68
CA GLY A 45 -12.52 -3.45 1.35
C GLY A 45 -12.10 -3.75 -0.09
N GLN A 46 -12.08 -2.76 -0.96
CA GLN A 46 -11.69 -2.97 -2.36
C GLN A 46 -10.18 -3.18 -2.46
N VAL A 47 -9.77 -4.07 -3.36
CA VAL A 47 -8.34 -4.29 -3.64
C VAL A 47 -7.92 -3.32 -4.72
N VAL A 48 -6.79 -2.65 -4.48
CA VAL A 48 -6.25 -1.65 -5.38
C VAL A 48 -4.76 -1.89 -5.59
N GLU A 49 -4.25 -1.39 -6.71
CA GLU A 49 -2.83 -1.45 -7.01
C GLU A 49 -2.21 -0.07 -6.83
N CYS A 50 -1.07 -0.02 -6.16
CA CYS A 50 -0.31 1.20 -5.99
C CYS A 50 1.15 0.97 -6.35
N ARG A 51 1.76 1.99 -6.95
CA ARG A 51 3.19 2.03 -7.20
C ARG A 51 3.84 2.85 -6.08
N TYR A 52 5.04 2.46 -5.66
CA TYR A 52 5.73 3.15 -4.60
C TYR A 52 7.24 3.00 -4.80
N LEU A 53 8.01 3.84 -4.10
CA LEU A 53 9.46 3.81 -4.22
C LEU A 53 10.07 2.69 -3.36
N TYR A 54 9.68 2.64 -2.09
CA TYR A 54 10.07 1.58 -1.14
C TYR A 54 9.15 1.65 0.07
N ALA A 55 9.20 0.64 0.93
CA ALA A 55 8.47 0.65 2.19
C ALA A 55 9.45 0.88 3.34
N PHE A 56 8.96 1.51 4.41
CA PHE A 56 9.76 1.71 5.62
C PHE A 56 9.65 0.47 6.50
N ARG A 57 10.79 -0.05 6.95
CA ARG A 57 10.82 -1.27 7.75
C ARG A 57 10.09 -1.13 9.07
N GLU A 58 10.20 0.00 9.73
CA GLU A 58 9.61 0.22 11.04
C GLU A 58 8.09 0.36 10.99
N SER A 59 7.60 1.19 10.10
CA SER A 59 6.16 1.48 10.04
C SER A 59 5.41 0.56 9.09
N GLY A 60 6.09 -0.01 8.10
CA GLY A 60 5.45 -0.75 7.02
C GLY A 60 4.75 0.14 6.00
N ALA A 61 4.84 1.45 6.15
CA ALA A 61 4.22 2.37 5.21
C ALA A 61 5.04 2.48 3.94
N ILE A 62 4.35 2.66 2.80
CA ILE A 62 5.02 2.85 1.51
C ILE A 62 5.34 4.31 1.30
N PHE A 63 6.46 4.56 0.62
CA PHE A 63 6.93 5.92 0.34
C PHE A 63 6.58 6.34 -1.07
N GLN A 64 6.04 7.54 -1.21
CA GLN A 64 5.59 8.13 -2.47
C GLN A 64 4.61 7.21 -3.23
N PRO A 65 3.48 6.86 -2.61
CA PRO A 65 2.53 5.98 -3.27
C PRO A 65 1.83 6.70 -4.43
N VAL A 66 1.63 5.95 -5.52
CA VAL A 66 0.86 6.41 -6.68
C VAL A 66 -0.22 5.38 -6.93
N TYR A 67 -1.47 5.83 -6.88
CA TYR A 67 -2.62 4.98 -7.13
C TYR A 67 -2.70 4.61 -8.61
N LEU A 68 -2.77 3.32 -8.91
CA LEU A 68 -2.83 2.84 -10.30
C LEU A 68 -4.22 2.39 -10.71
N GLY A 69 -5.06 2.00 -9.77
CA GLY A 69 -6.42 1.58 -10.07
C GLY A 69 -6.89 0.41 -9.22
N PRO A 70 -8.17 0.06 -9.32
CA PRO A 70 -8.68 -1.11 -8.61
C PRO A 70 -8.25 -2.41 -9.30
N ARG A 71 -8.23 -3.49 -8.52
CA ARG A 71 -7.99 -4.85 -9.02
C ARG A 71 -9.15 -5.74 -8.61
N ASP A 72 -9.68 -6.49 -9.56
CA ASP A 72 -10.76 -7.45 -9.31
C ASP A 72 -10.33 -8.90 -9.58
N ASP A 73 -9.04 -9.09 -9.92
CA ASP A 73 -8.49 -10.39 -10.27
C ASP A 73 -7.81 -11.11 -9.11
N ILE A 74 -7.69 -10.45 -7.95
CA ILE A 74 -7.13 -11.05 -6.73
C ILE A 74 -8.02 -10.73 -5.54
N THR A 75 -7.89 -11.54 -4.49
CA THR A 75 -8.63 -11.33 -3.25
C THR A 75 -7.80 -10.54 -2.26
N GLY A 76 -8.46 -10.00 -1.21
CA GLY A 76 -7.76 -9.30 -0.14
C GLY A 76 -6.72 -10.16 0.55
N GLU A 77 -6.93 -11.49 0.59
CA GLU A 77 -6.00 -12.41 1.24
C GLU A 77 -4.62 -12.43 0.57
N GLU A 78 -4.56 -12.06 -0.70
CA GLU A 78 -3.29 -11.99 -1.44
C GLU A 78 -2.54 -10.68 -1.20
N CYS A 79 -3.17 -9.72 -0.54
CA CYS A 79 -2.56 -8.43 -0.22
C CYS A 79 -1.76 -8.56 1.07
N THR A 80 -0.54 -9.04 0.96
CA THR A 80 0.31 -9.34 2.12
C THR A 80 1.55 -8.48 2.16
N THR A 81 2.15 -8.37 3.34
CA THR A 81 3.40 -7.64 3.52
C THR A 81 4.57 -8.28 2.79
N ALA A 82 4.44 -9.55 2.38
CA ALA A 82 5.48 -10.23 1.61
C ALA A 82 5.75 -9.58 0.26
N GLN A 83 4.79 -8.82 -0.28
CA GLN A 83 4.98 -8.09 -1.53
C GLN A 83 5.92 -6.90 -1.39
N LEU A 84 6.08 -6.37 -0.19
CA LEU A 84 6.74 -5.09 0.01
C LEU A 84 8.25 -5.19 -0.23
N LYS A 85 8.77 -4.16 -0.88
CA LYS A 85 10.22 -3.95 -1.04
C LYS A 85 10.61 -2.83 -0.11
N TYR A 86 11.40 -3.17 0.89
CA TYR A 86 11.75 -2.22 1.94
C TYR A 86 12.94 -1.37 1.53
N LYS A 87 13.02 -0.20 2.16
CA LYS A 87 14.17 0.67 2.00
C LYS A 87 15.45 -0.07 2.39
N ALA A 88 16.47 0.03 1.55
CA ALA A 88 17.74 -0.59 1.83
C ALA A 88 18.35 0.00 3.09
N GLU A 89 18.98 -0.85 3.91
CA GLU A 89 19.66 -0.36 5.09
C GLU A 89 20.93 0.38 4.70
N PRO A 90 21.29 1.47 5.41
CA PRO A 90 22.51 2.18 5.13
C PRO A 90 23.74 1.28 5.32
N GLU A 91 24.72 1.41 4.44
CA GLU A 91 25.98 0.71 4.58
C GLU A 91 26.67 0.99 5.91
N ALA A 92 26.52 2.20 6.40
CA ALA A 92 27.09 2.60 7.67
C ALA A 92 26.58 1.75 8.83
N ALA A 93 25.40 1.18 8.70
CA ALA A 93 24.86 0.30 9.73
C ALA A 93 25.63 -0.99 9.86
N VAL A 94 26.45 -1.30 8.88
CA VAL A 94 27.23 -2.53 8.82
C VAL A 94 28.60 -2.36 9.45
N ALA A 95 29.06 -1.16 9.49
CA ALA A 95 30.42 -0.86 9.95
C ALA A 95 30.60 -1.09 11.45
#